data_25562dc75e734df38be2a053174376ee
#
_entry.id   25562dc75e734df38be2a053174376ee
#
_cell.length_a   1.000
_cell.length_b   1.000
_cell.length_c   1.000
_cell.angle_alpha   90.00
_cell.angle_beta   90.00
_cell.angle_gamma   90.00
#
_symmetry.space_group_name_H-M   'P 1'
#
loop_
_entity.id
_entity.type
_entity.pdbx_description
1 polymer ?
#
loop_
_entity_poly.entity_id
_entity_poly.type
_entity_poly.pdbx_seq_one_letter_code
_entity_poly.pdbx_strand_id
1 'polypeptide(L)'
;MVRIGNSWDEILADEFRGENYLKIREFLKDEYSHHVCYPSMYDIFNALKYTDYYDVKAVILGQDPYHEEGQAHGLSFSVKKGVEIPPSLQNIYKELQSDLGIPPAKHGCLENWARQGVLLLNSVLTVRAHLANSHKNCGWQQFTDDIIKKLNERDTPIVFILWGANARSKKQYITNPIHYVIESAHPSPLSAYNGFFGSRPFSRTNEFLKSAGIEPVDWRTE
;
A
#
# COMPACT_ATOMS: atom_id res chain seq x y z
N MET A 1 -5.86 -9.35 21.21
CA MET A 1 -6.56 -8.66 20.12
C MET A 1 -5.55 -7.74 19.46
N VAL A 2 -5.48 -7.67 18.15
CA VAL A 2 -4.63 -6.68 17.44
C VAL A 2 -5.16 -5.29 17.76
N ARG A 3 -4.26 -4.35 17.93
CA ARG A 3 -4.59 -2.95 18.15
C ARG A 3 -3.73 -2.10 17.23
N ILE A 4 -4.37 -1.36 16.33
CA ILE A 4 -3.71 -0.42 15.42
C ILE A 4 -3.36 0.86 16.18
N GLY A 5 -4.27 1.31 17.04
CA GLY A 5 -4.11 2.49 17.88
C GLY A 5 -4.73 3.77 17.32
N ASN A 6 -5.63 3.63 16.35
CA ASN A 6 -6.36 4.74 15.72
C ASN A 6 -7.77 4.28 15.30
N SER A 7 -8.46 5.02 14.44
CA SER A 7 -9.83 4.72 14.01
C SER A 7 -10.01 3.36 13.31
N TRP A 8 -8.95 2.78 12.75
CA TRP A 8 -9.01 1.43 12.19
C TRP A 8 -9.39 0.36 13.22
N ASP A 9 -9.16 0.57 14.51
CA ASP A 9 -9.54 -0.39 15.56
C ASP A 9 -11.07 -0.60 15.61
N GLU A 10 -11.84 0.45 15.36
CA GLU A 10 -13.30 0.39 15.27
C GLU A 10 -13.76 -0.09 13.90
N ILE A 11 -13.22 0.49 12.83
CA ILE A 11 -13.61 0.20 11.44
C ILE A 11 -13.40 -1.28 11.08
N LEU A 12 -12.33 -1.91 11.56
CA LEU A 12 -11.97 -3.31 11.27
C LEU A 12 -12.27 -4.26 12.45
N ALA A 13 -13.10 -3.83 13.42
CA ALA A 13 -13.37 -4.62 14.62
C ALA A 13 -13.94 -6.01 14.30
N ASP A 14 -14.86 -6.09 13.35
CA ASP A 14 -15.49 -7.34 12.93
C ASP A 14 -14.54 -8.20 12.09
N GLU A 15 -13.75 -7.60 11.20
CA GLU A 15 -12.75 -8.28 10.41
C GLU A 15 -11.67 -8.92 11.29
N PHE A 16 -11.22 -8.24 12.36
CA PHE A 16 -10.24 -8.79 13.32
C PHE A 16 -10.81 -9.90 14.21
N ARG A 17 -12.13 -10.01 14.35
CA ARG A 17 -12.83 -11.10 15.07
C ARG A 17 -13.28 -12.21 14.12
N GLY A 18 -13.32 -11.94 12.83
CA GLY A 18 -13.83 -12.84 11.80
C GLY A 18 -12.97 -14.10 11.64
N GLU A 19 -13.61 -15.19 11.19
CA GLU A 19 -12.97 -16.49 11.00
C GLU A 19 -11.75 -16.43 10.08
N ASN A 20 -11.80 -15.60 9.02
CA ASN A 20 -10.68 -15.43 8.11
C ASN A 20 -9.43 -14.93 8.83
N TYR A 21 -9.59 -13.86 9.65
CA TYR A 21 -8.44 -13.30 10.37
C TYR A 21 -7.93 -14.24 11.47
N LEU A 22 -8.79 -15.01 12.12
CA LEU A 22 -8.36 -16.03 13.09
C LEU A 22 -7.50 -17.11 12.43
N LYS A 23 -7.86 -17.56 11.21
CA LYS A 23 -7.05 -18.47 10.40
C LYS A 23 -5.70 -17.86 10.00
N ILE A 24 -5.68 -16.59 9.60
CA ILE A 24 -4.43 -15.86 9.31
C ILE A 24 -3.54 -15.86 10.54
N ARG A 25 -4.07 -15.55 11.72
CA ARG A 25 -3.28 -15.53 12.96
C ARG A 25 -2.66 -16.87 13.30
N GLU A 26 -3.40 -17.96 13.15
CA GLU A 26 -2.89 -19.33 13.39
C GLU A 26 -1.76 -19.65 12.40
N PHE A 27 -1.99 -19.38 11.12
CA PHE A 27 -0.98 -19.54 10.08
C PHE A 27 0.29 -18.73 10.39
N LEU A 28 0.15 -17.43 10.74
CA LEU A 28 1.30 -16.58 11.05
C LEU A 28 2.05 -17.02 12.30
N LYS A 29 1.36 -17.54 13.31
CA LYS A 29 1.99 -18.06 14.52
C LYS A 29 2.91 -19.23 14.17
N ASP A 30 2.49 -20.13 13.30
CA ASP A 30 3.30 -21.22 12.80
C ASP A 30 4.47 -20.73 11.94
N GLU A 31 4.19 -19.87 10.96
CA GLU A 31 5.20 -19.33 10.04
C GLU A 31 6.32 -18.59 10.76
N TYR A 32 6.01 -17.63 11.65
CA TYR A 32 7.03 -16.88 12.39
C TYR A 32 7.76 -17.70 13.45
N SER A 33 7.24 -18.86 13.83
CA SER A 33 7.91 -19.78 14.76
C SER A 33 8.93 -20.69 14.07
N HIS A 34 8.73 -21.00 12.79
CA HIS A 34 9.53 -21.97 12.06
C HIS A 34 10.33 -21.36 10.90
N HIS A 35 10.00 -20.15 10.46
CA HIS A 35 10.60 -19.51 9.31
C HIS A 35 10.93 -18.06 9.60
N VAL A 36 11.90 -17.53 8.86
CA VAL A 36 12.12 -16.07 8.79
C VAL A 36 11.05 -15.48 7.90
N CYS A 37 10.26 -14.57 8.44
CA CYS A 37 9.17 -13.88 7.73
C CYS A 37 9.30 -12.36 7.82
N TYR A 38 8.84 -11.69 6.79
CA TYR A 38 8.85 -10.24 6.70
C TYR A 38 7.44 -9.67 6.44
N PRO A 39 7.19 -8.42 6.88
CA PRO A 39 7.99 -7.63 7.82
C PRO A 39 8.03 -8.25 9.22
N SER A 40 8.72 -7.62 10.19
CA SER A 40 8.55 -7.96 11.61
C SER A 40 7.07 -8.00 11.98
N MET A 41 6.66 -8.91 12.87
CA MET A 41 5.25 -9.02 13.30
C MET A 41 4.69 -7.70 13.86
N TYR A 42 5.55 -6.83 14.38
CA TYR A 42 5.16 -5.51 14.89
C TYR A 42 4.89 -4.47 13.78
N ASP A 43 5.40 -4.73 12.58
CA ASP A 43 5.34 -3.83 11.43
C ASP A 43 4.25 -4.22 10.41
N ILE A 44 3.59 -5.37 10.57
CA ILE A 44 2.60 -5.91 9.61
C ILE A 44 1.53 -4.86 9.24
N PHE A 45 1.05 -4.10 10.21
CA PHE A 45 -0.01 -3.12 10.06
C PHE A 45 0.47 -1.66 10.00
N ASN A 46 1.75 -1.41 9.69
CA ASN A 46 2.28 -0.05 9.69
C ASN A 46 1.56 0.86 8.67
N ALA A 47 1.07 0.33 7.55
CA ALA A 47 0.25 1.12 6.62
C ALA A 47 -0.98 1.72 7.34
N LEU A 48 -1.67 0.93 8.14
CA LEU A 48 -2.84 1.38 8.91
C LEU A 48 -2.46 2.25 10.11
N LYS A 49 -1.30 2.00 10.72
CA LYS A 49 -0.81 2.81 11.87
C LYS A 49 -0.42 4.21 11.46
N TYR A 50 0.22 4.35 10.29
CA TYR A 50 0.71 5.66 9.81
C TYR A 50 -0.36 6.48 9.12
N THR A 51 -1.40 5.82 8.58
CA THR A 51 -2.51 6.48 7.87
C THR A 51 -3.82 6.11 8.55
N ASP A 52 -4.38 7.02 9.34
CA ASP A 52 -5.70 6.83 9.95
C ASP A 52 -6.79 6.69 8.88
N TYR A 53 -7.87 5.94 9.17
CA TYR A 53 -8.95 5.71 8.23
C TYR A 53 -9.55 7.01 7.68
N TYR A 54 -9.78 7.99 8.56
CA TYR A 54 -10.39 9.26 8.16
C TYR A 54 -9.42 10.20 7.43
N ASP A 55 -8.11 9.98 7.60
CA ASP A 55 -7.06 10.77 6.94
C ASP A 55 -6.67 10.25 5.54
N VAL A 56 -7.19 9.07 5.12
CA VAL A 56 -6.86 8.51 3.80
C VAL A 56 -7.31 9.45 2.69
N LYS A 57 -6.37 9.95 1.90
CA LYS A 57 -6.54 10.78 0.70
C LYS A 57 -6.27 9.99 -0.58
N ALA A 58 -5.28 9.11 -0.53
CA ALA A 58 -4.91 8.25 -1.65
C ALA A 58 -4.56 6.84 -1.16
N VAL A 59 -4.74 5.85 -2.02
CA VAL A 59 -4.37 4.46 -1.76
C VAL A 59 -3.45 3.99 -2.88
N ILE A 60 -2.27 3.47 -2.54
CA ILE A 60 -1.39 2.79 -3.49
C ILE A 60 -1.36 1.31 -3.10
N LEU A 61 -1.82 0.45 -4.02
CA LEU A 61 -1.87 -0.99 -3.77
C LEU A 61 -0.62 -1.69 -4.32
N GLY A 62 0.13 -2.34 -3.42
CA GLY A 62 1.18 -3.29 -3.74
C GLY A 62 0.65 -4.73 -3.75
N GLN A 63 1.52 -5.68 -4.09
CA GLN A 63 1.17 -7.10 -4.12
C GLN A 63 1.49 -7.77 -2.78
N ASP A 64 2.76 -7.98 -2.48
CA ASP A 64 3.28 -8.55 -1.26
C ASP A 64 4.53 -7.79 -0.79
N PRO A 65 5.00 -7.98 0.45
CA PRO A 65 6.21 -7.31 0.93
C PRO A 65 7.45 -7.75 0.18
N TYR A 66 8.49 -6.92 0.16
CA TYR A 66 9.82 -7.35 -0.22
C TYR A 66 10.28 -8.48 0.69
N HIS A 67 10.96 -9.48 0.10
CA HIS A 67 11.29 -10.74 0.79
C HIS A 67 12.79 -10.87 1.18
N GLU A 68 13.59 -9.81 0.96
CA GLU A 68 14.98 -9.79 1.41
C GLU A 68 15.11 -9.11 2.77
N GLU A 69 16.17 -9.43 3.48
CA GLU A 69 16.44 -8.93 4.82
C GLU A 69 16.46 -7.40 4.88
N GLY A 70 15.84 -6.84 5.89
CA GLY A 70 15.86 -5.40 6.16
C GLY A 70 14.97 -4.54 5.26
N GLN A 71 14.39 -5.09 4.19
CA GLN A 71 13.61 -4.30 3.22
C GLN A 71 12.22 -3.93 3.76
N ALA A 72 11.36 -4.93 3.98
CA ALA A 72 9.96 -4.70 4.31
C ALA A 72 9.76 -4.12 5.71
N HIS A 73 8.85 -3.15 5.81
CA HIS A 73 8.45 -2.55 7.08
C HIS A 73 6.94 -2.21 7.14
N GLY A 74 6.13 -2.94 6.38
CA GLY A 74 4.67 -2.85 6.42
C GLY A 74 4.05 -1.76 5.54
N LEU A 75 4.82 -1.15 4.63
CA LEU A 75 4.36 -0.19 3.63
C LEU A 75 4.66 -0.71 2.22
N SER A 76 3.69 -0.68 1.33
CA SER A 76 3.89 -1.10 -0.07
C SER A 76 4.94 -0.24 -0.76
N PHE A 77 5.78 -0.85 -1.61
CA PHE A 77 6.89 -0.23 -2.37
C PHE A 77 7.99 0.40 -1.53
N SER A 78 7.84 0.53 -0.22
CA SER A 78 8.78 1.20 0.68
C SER A 78 9.79 0.23 1.27
N VAL A 79 11.02 0.72 1.48
CA VAL A 79 12.07 0.03 2.24
C VAL A 79 12.61 0.94 3.34
N LYS A 80 13.22 0.35 4.36
CA LYS A 80 13.84 1.11 5.46
C LYS A 80 14.96 2.01 4.94
N LYS A 81 15.23 3.12 5.65
CA LYS A 81 16.41 3.96 5.37
C LYS A 81 17.69 3.13 5.51
N GLY A 82 18.65 3.34 4.61
CA GLY A 82 19.91 2.59 4.57
C GLY A 82 19.85 1.31 3.73
N VAL A 83 18.68 0.91 3.26
CA VAL A 83 18.51 -0.21 2.32
C VAL A 83 18.56 0.30 0.88
N GLU A 84 19.13 -0.49 -0.02
CA GLU A 84 19.14 -0.20 -1.46
C GLU A 84 17.71 0.01 -1.99
N ILE A 85 17.53 1.03 -2.82
CA ILE A 85 16.23 1.36 -3.40
C ILE A 85 15.85 0.31 -4.43
N PRO A 86 14.76 -0.45 -4.24
CA PRO A 86 14.35 -1.49 -5.17
C PRO A 86 14.02 -0.95 -6.56
N PRO A 87 14.18 -1.76 -7.63
CA PRO A 87 14.00 -1.31 -9.01
C PRO A 87 12.62 -0.70 -9.31
N SER A 88 11.55 -1.25 -8.73
CA SER A 88 10.20 -0.68 -8.89
C SER A 88 10.11 0.72 -8.27
N LEU A 89 10.70 0.93 -7.09
CA LEU A 89 10.70 2.24 -6.43
C LEU A 89 11.59 3.24 -7.16
N GLN A 90 12.72 2.80 -7.75
CA GLN A 90 13.53 3.65 -8.63
C GLN A 90 12.69 4.18 -9.81
N ASN A 91 11.85 3.32 -10.40
CA ASN A 91 10.96 3.73 -11.49
C ASN A 91 9.84 4.66 -11.01
N ILE A 92 9.30 4.44 -9.80
CA ILE A 92 8.35 5.36 -9.16
C ILE A 92 8.98 6.76 -9.00
N TYR A 93 10.23 6.85 -8.56
CA TYR A 93 10.94 8.13 -8.43
C TYR A 93 11.25 8.79 -9.78
N LYS A 94 11.54 8.01 -10.83
CA LYS A 94 11.71 8.56 -12.20
C LYS A 94 10.40 9.17 -12.71
N GLU A 95 9.28 8.49 -12.50
CA GLU A 95 7.97 9.01 -12.87
C GLU A 95 7.61 10.25 -12.04
N LEU A 96 7.90 10.25 -10.74
CA LEU A 96 7.70 11.40 -9.86
C LEU A 96 8.49 12.63 -10.34
N GLN A 97 9.73 12.44 -10.74
CA GLN A 97 10.55 13.51 -11.32
C GLN A 97 9.99 14.01 -12.64
N SER A 98 9.55 13.12 -13.53
CA SER A 98 8.95 13.49 -14.81
C SER A 98 7.61 14.21 -14.66
N ASP A 99 6.80 13.78 -13.69
CA ASP A 99 5.43 14.30 -13.46
C ASP A 99 5.42 15.63 -12.70
N LEU A 100 6.22 15.76 -11.64
CA LEU A 100 6.19 16.89 -10.71
C LEU A 100 7.53 17.64 -10.59
N GLY A 101 8.59 17.20 -11.27
CA GLY A 101 9.92 17.80 -11.15
C GLY A 101 10.61 17.52 -9.81
N ILE A 102 10.08 16.64 -8.97
CA ILE A 102 10.66 16.28 -7.67
C ILE A 102 11.84 15.32 -7.91
N PRO A 103 13.06 15.68 -7.50
CA PRO A 103 14.21 14.83 -7.73
C PRO A 103 14.12 13.51 -6.97
N PRO A 104 14.70 12.42 -7.50
CA PRO A 104 14.75 11.14 -6.80
C PRO A 104 15.36 11.26 -5.40
N ALA A 105 14.70 10.65 -4.42
CA ALA A 105 15.22 10.61 -3.06
C ALA A 105 16.45 9.71 -2.95
N LYS A 106 17.25 9.94 -1.91
CA LYS A 106 18.46 9.15 -1.60
C LYS A 106 18.16 7.88 -0.80
N HIS A 107 16.92 7.69 -0.37
CA HIS A 107 16.46 6.51 0.38
C HIS A 107 15.10 6.04 -0.13
N GLY A 108 14.73 4.79 0.20
CA GLY A 108 13.48 4.19 -0.23
C GLY A 108 12.35 4.22 0.81
N CYS A 109 12.45 5.03 1.85
CA CYS A 109 11.44 5.10 2.90
C CYS A 109 10.33 6.10 2.52
N LEU A 110 9.09 5.60 2.42
CA LEU A 110 7.90 6.36 2.03
C LEU A 110 6.99 6.72 3.22
N GLU A 111 7.49 6.66 4.46
CA GLU A 111 6.70 7.01 5.64
C GLU A 111 6.10 8.43 5.56
N ASN A 112 6.82 9.38 4.96
CA ASN A 112 6.32 10.74 4.80
C ASN A 112 5.03 10.79 3.95
N TRP A 113 4.91 9.93 2.94
CA TRP A 113 3.67 9.81 2.16
C TRP A 113 2.55 9.23 3.03
N ALA A 114 2.84 8.14 3.78
CA ALA A 114 1.85 7.50 4.64
C ALA A 114 1.28 8.48 5.69
N ARG A 115 2.14 9.28 6.33
CA ARG A 115 1.73 10.26 7.33
C ARG A 115 0.91 11.43 6.78
N GLN A 116 0.89 11.61 5.48
CA GLN A 116 0.09 12.63 4.80
C GLN A 116 -1.25 12.11 4.28
N GLY A 117 -1.57 10.85 4.54
CA GLY A 117 -2.83 10.24 4.10
C GLY A 117 -2.72 9.36 2.84
N VAL A 118 -1.50 8.95 2.45
CA VAL A 118 -1.32 7.95 1.39
C VAL A 118 -1.24 6.56 2.01
N LEU A 119 -2.32 5.80 1.93
CA LEU A 119 -2.34 4.42 2.42
C LEU A 119 -1.53 3.52 1.48
N LEU A 120 -0.34 3.12 1.93
CA LEU A 120 0.58 2.24 1.20
C LEU A 120 0.30 0.78 1.58
N LEU A 121 -0.73 0.18 0.98
CA LEU A 121 -1.24 -1.13 1.35
C LEU A 121 -0.79 -2.22 0.36
N ASN A 122 -0.28 -3.34 0.88
CA ASN A 122 -0.10 -4.55 0.08
C ASN A 122 -1.37 -5.43 0.13
N SER A 123 -1.64 -6.19 -0.93
CA SER A 123 -2.73 -7.17 -0.95
C SER A 123 -2.45 -8.37 -0.02
N VAL A 124 -1.18 -8.71 0.17
CA VAL A 124 -0.68 -9.73 1.11
C VAL A 124 0.28 -9.04 2.05
N LEU A 125 0.08 -9.14 3.37
CA LEU A 125 0.81 -8.31 4.33
C LEU A 125 2.08 -8.96 4.89
N THR A 126 2.32 -10.24 4.59
CA THR A 126 3.50 -10.97 5.07
C THR A 126 4.08 -11.86 3.98
N VAL A 127 5.35 -12.22 4.11
CA VAL A 127 6.06 -13.08 3.17
C VAL A 127 7.15 -13.85 3.90
N ARG A 128 7.46 -15.08 3.47
CA ARG A 128 8.63 -15.84 3.93
C ARG A 128 9.88 -15.29 3.24
N ALA A 129 11.00 -15.23 3.98
CA ALA A 129 12.29 -14.79 3.44
C ALA A 129 12.64 -15.53 2.14
N HIS A 130 13.12 -14.79 1.15
CA HIS A 130 13.57 -15.26 -0.16
C HIS A 130 12.50 -15.96 -1.02
N LEU A 131 11.20 -15.90 -0.62
CA LEU A 131 10.13 -16.64 -1.29
C LEU A 131 8.92 -15.73 -1.57
N ALA A 132 8.99 -14.97 -2.66
CA ALA A 132 7.89 -14.10 -3.11
C ALA A 132 6.56 -14.88 -3.21
N ASN A 133 5.45 -14.23 -2.86
CA ASN A 133 4.09 -14.79 -2.89
C ASN A 133 3.86 -16.01 -1.96
N SER A 134 4.79 -16.33 -1.04
CA SER A 134 4.68 -17.50 -0.16
C SER A 134 3.41 -17.51 0.69
N HIS A 135 2.90 -16.34 1.08
CA HIS A 135 1.70 -16.20 1.93
C HIS A 135 0.43 -15.78 1.16
N LYS A 136 0.42 -15.88 -0.18
CA LYS A 136 -0.72 -15.42 -1.01
C LYS A 136 -2.05 -16.11 -0.70
N ASN A 137 -2.01 -17.33 -0.18
CA ASN A 137 -3.20 -18.17 0.06
C ASN A 137 -3.64 -18.22 1.54
N CYS A 138 -3.02 -17.46 2.43
CA CYS A 138 -3.30 -17.53 3.87
C CYS A 138 -4.52 -16.71 4.34
N GLY A 139 -5.21 -16.00 3.43
CA GLY A 139 -6.38 -15.20 3.74
C GLY A 139 -6.15 -13.67 3.71
N TRP A 140 -4.90 -13.20 3.55
CA TRP A 140 -4.61 -11.76 3.51
C TRP A 140 -5.38 -11.01 2.45
N GLN A 141 -5.53 -11.59 1.24
CA GLN A 141 -6.23 -10.90 0.15
C GLN A 141 -7.68 -10.57 0.51
N GLN A 142 -8.39 -11.50 1.17
CA GLN A 142 -9.75 -11.23 1.65
C GLN A 142 -9.74 -10.10 2.68
N PHE A 143 -8.85 -10.14 3.65
CA PHE A 143 -8.75 -9.10 4.68
C PHE A 143 -8.45 -7.71 4.11
N THR A 144 -7.54 -7.61 3.14
CA THR A 144 -7.19 -6.33 2.50
C THR A 144 -8.25 -5.87 1.51
N ASP A 145 -8.99 -6.79 0.88
CA ASP A 145 -10.17 -6.45 0.07
C ASP A 145 -11.28 -5.83 0.94
N ASP A 146 -11.44 -6.31 2.17
CA ASP A 146 -12.41 -5.71 3.11
C ASP A 146 -11.97 -4.29 3.54
N ILE A 147 -10.67 -4.03 3.69
CA ILE A 147 -10.15 -2.66 3.87
C ILE A 147 -10.55 -1.75 2.70
N ILE A 148 -10.38 -2.23 1.46
CA ILE A 148 -10.76 -1.46 0.26
C ILE A 148 -12.27 -1.17 0.23
N LYS A 149 -13.10 -2.16 0.59
CA LYS A 149 -14.56 -1.99 0.67
C LYS A 149 -14.95 -0.95 1.73
N LYS A 150 -14.31 -0.98 2.91
CA LYS A 150 -14.53 0.05 3.95
C LYS A 150 -14.16 1.45 3.46
N LEU A 151 -13.07 1.58 2.73
CA LEU A 151 -12.68 2.85 2.12
C LEU A 151 -13.66 3.30 1.03
N ASN A 152 -14.23 2.36 0.25
CA ASN A 152 -15.24 2.65 -0.75
C ASN A 152 -16.56 3.16 -0.16
N GLU A 153 -16.84 2.86 1.12
CA GLU A 153 -18.05 3.34 1.84
C GLU A 153 -17.92 4.79 2.33
N ARG A 154 -16.74 5.42 2.20
CA ARG A 154 -16.54 6.79 2.70
C ARG A 154 -17.27 7.83 1.86
N ASP A 155 -17.78 8.86 2.53
CA ASP A 155 -18.38 10.06 1.92
C ASP A 155 -17.35 11.12 1.47
N THR A 156 -16.08 10.93 1.87
CA THR A 156 -14.96 11.80 1.46
C THR A 156 -14.25 11.17 0.28
N PRO A 157 -14.01 11.90 -0.82
CA PRO A 157 -13.31 11.39 -1.99
C PRO A 157 -11.91 10.87 -1.69
N ILE A 158 -11.56 9.72 -2.31
CA ILE A 158 -10.25 9.08 -2.22
C ILE A 158 -9.75 8.81 -3.65
N VAL A 159 -8.43 8.89 -3.85
CA VAL A 159 -7.78 8.46 -5.09
C VAL A 159 -7.22 7.05 -4.93
N PHE A 160 -7.66 6.10 -5.74
CA PHE A 160 -7.08 4.76 -5.78
C PHE A 160 -6.10 4.65 -6.95
N ILE A 161 -4.82 4.43 -6.65
CA ILE A 161 -3.74 4.29 -7.62
C ILE A 161 -3.44 2.80 -7.77
N LEU A 162 -3.82 2.23 -8.92
CA LEU A 162 -3.80 0.80 -9.19
C LEU A 162 -2.76 0.48 -10.27
N TRP A 163 -1.58 0.05 -9.84
CA TRP A 163 -0.46 -0.29 -10.72
C TRP A 163 -0.39 -1.79 -10.99
N GLY A 164 -0.54 -2.17 -12.26
CA GLY A 164 -0.46 -3.55 -12.72
C GLY A 164 -1.76 -4.36 -12.53
N ALA A 165 -1.79 -5.57 -13.08
CA ALA A 165 -3.01 -6.39 -13.18
C ALA A 165 -3.58 -6.76 -11.80
N ASN A 166 -2.72 -7.08 -10.81
CA ASN A 166 -3.15 -7.45 -9.47
C ASN A 166 -3.91 -6.28 -8.79
N ALA A 167 -3.30 -5.09 -8.74
CA ALA A 167 -3.95 -3.92 -8.16
C ALA A 167 -5.23 -3.53 -8.93
N ARG A 168 -5.18 -3.55 -10.28
CA ARG A 168 -6.36 -3.24 -11.13
C ARG A 168 -7.53 -4.19 -10.90
N SER A 169 -7.29 -5.46 -10.55
CA SER A 169 -8.37 -6.40 -10.23
C SER A 169 -9.23 -5.95 -9.04
N LYS A 170 -8.67 -5.10 -8.17
CA LYS A 170 -9.37 -4.56 -7.00
C LYS A 170 -10.35 -3.44 -7.33
N LYS A 171 -10.32 -2.89 -8.55
CA LYS A 171 -11.27 -1.88 -9.04
C LYS A 171 -12.73 -2.31 -8.88
N GLN A 172 -13.01 -3.62 -8.96
CA GLN A 172 -14.36 -4.16 -8.76
C GLN A 172 -14.98 -3.80 -7.39
N TYR A 173 -14.17 -3.50 -6.39
CA TYR A 173 -14.61 -3.09 -5.05
C TYR A 173 -14.75 -1.58 -4.89
N ILE A 174 -14.32 -0.80 -5.89
CA ILE A 174 -14.34 0.68 -5.87
C ILE A 174 -15.50 1.12 -6.75
N THR A 175 -16.69 1.12 -6.19
CA THR A 175 -17.94 1.36 -6.92
C THR A 175 -18.56 2.73 -6.63
N ASN A 176 -18.13 3.38 -5.55
CA ASN A 176 -18.64 4.70 -5.18
C ASN A 176 -18.07 5.77 -6.15
N PRO A 177 -18.94 6.49 -6.89
CA PRO A 177 -18.51 7.39 -7.95
C PRO A 177 -17.79 8.66 -7.46
N ILE A 178 -17.79 8.92 -6.14
CA ILE A 178 -17.04 10.06 -5.59
C ILE A 178 -15.53 9.82 -5.61
N HIS A 179 -15.09 8.55 -5.67
CA HIS A 179 -13.68 8.20 -5.67
C HIS A 179 -13.09 8.27 -7.08
N TYR A 180 -11.80 8.54 -7.17
CA TYR A 180 -11.08 8.56 -8.43
C TYR A 180 -10.12 7.38 -8.54
N VAL A 181 -10.15 6.68 -9.68
CA VAL A 181 -9.27 5.54 -9.94
C VAL A 181 -8.27 5.89 -11.03
N ILE A 182 -6.99 5.77 -10.71
CA ILE A 182 -5.87 5.91 -11.64
C ILE A 182 -5.27 4.53 -11.89
N GLU A 183 -5.30 4.09 -13.14
CA GLU A 183 -4.78 2.78 -13.55
C GLU A 183 -3.58 2.94 -14.48
N SER A 184 -2.56 2.10 -14.31
CA SER A 184 -1.44 1.99 -15.25
C SER A 184 -0.80 0.61 -15.19
N ALA A 185 0.25 0.39 -15.99
CA ALA A 185 1.14 -0.76 -15.84
C ALA A 185 1.86 -0.72 -14.49
N HIS A 186 2.45 -1.84 -14.08
CA HIS A 186 3.24 -1.92 -12.84
C HIS A 186 4.59 -1.21 -13.01
N PRO A 187 5.14 -0.54 -11.98
CA PRO A 187 6.44 0.16 -12.05
C PRO A 187 7.66 -0.76 -12.15
N SER A 188 7.51 -2.09 -12.14
CA SER A 188 8.64 -2.99 -12.29
C SER A 188 9.38 -2.78 -13.62
N PRO A 189 10.71 -3.03 -13.69
CA PRO A 189 11.46 -2.94 -14.94
C PRO A 189 10.86 -3.74 -16.10
N LEU A 190 10.16 -4.84 -15.82
CA LEU A 190 9.53 -5.70 -16.82
C LEU A 190 8.30 -5.06 -17.50
N SER A 191 7.69 -4.04 -16.91
CA SER A 191 6.40 -3.48 -17.36
C SER A 191 6.31 -1.97 -17.36
N ALA A 192 7.27 -1.25 -16.77
CA ALA A 192 7.17 0.20 -16.60
C ALA A 192 7.04 0.95 -17.94
N TYR A 193 7.68 0.47 -19.00
CA TYR A 193 7.59 1.04 -20.35
C TYR A 193 6.25 0.75 -21.04
N ASN A 194 5.42 -0.14 -20.50
CA ASN A 194 4.12 -0.51 -21.06
C ASN A 194 2.97 0.39 -20.52
N GLY A 195 3.29 1.64 -20.16
CA GLY A 195 2.31 2.64 -19.74
C GLY A 195 2.30 3.00 -18.25
N PHE A 196 3.36 2.66 -17.49
CA PHE A 196 3.59 3.27 -16.18
C PHE A 196 4.26 4.64 -16.34
N PHE A 197 5.37 4.72 -17.10
CA PHE A 197 6.00 6.00 -17.41
C PHE A 197 5.06 6.87 -18.25
N GLY A 198 4.89 8.12 -17.84
CA GLY A 198 3.98 9.08 -18.44
C GLY A 198 2.52 8.95 -17.98
N SER A 199 2.20 8.03 -17.05
CA SER A 199 0.84 7.91 -16.49
C SER A 199 0.45 9.06 -15.55
N ARG A 200 1.44 9.83 -15.07
CA ARG A 200 1.29 11.03 -14.23
C ARG A 200 0.39 10.82 -13.01
N PRO A 201 0.63 9.79 -12.19
CA PRO A 201 -0.29 9.46 -11.10
C PRO A 201 -0.27 10.51 -9.99
N PHE A 202 0.85 11.21 -9.78
CA PHE A 202 1.05 12.14 -8.68
C PHE A 202 0.36 13.48 -8.92
N SER A 203 0.56 14.09 -10.11
CA SER A 203 -0.13 15.31 -10.48
C SER A 203 -1.64 15.09 -10.59
N ARG A 204 -2.08 14.00 -11.23
CA ARG A 204 -3.51 13.65 -11.34
C ARG A 204 -4.17 13.46 -9.98
N THR A 205 -3.47 12.83 -9.04
CA THR A 205 -3.94 12.71 -7.65
C THR A 205 -4.15 14.08 -7.03
N ASN A 206 -3.14 14.95 -7.11
CA ASN A 206 -3.20 16.27 -6.50
C ASN A 206 -4.23 17.20 -7.20
N GLU A 207 -4.39 17.10 -8.51
CA GLU A 207 -5.44 17.81 -9.25
C GLU A 207 -6.84 17.40 -8.77
N PHE A 208 -7.09 16.10 -8.63
CA PHE A 208 -8.36 15.60 -8.12
C PHE A 208 -8.62 16.03 -6.66
N LEU A 209 -7.64 15.86 -5.77
CA LEU A 209 -7.77 16.27 -4.37
C LEU A 209 -8.09 17.76 -4.25
N LYS A 210 -7.39 18.62 -5.01
CA LYS A 210 -7.68 20.07 -5.06
C LYS A 210 -9.10 20.37 -5.53
N SER A 211 -9.56 19.68 -6.58
CA SER A 211 -10.91 19.85 -7.09
C SER A 211 -12.00 19.45 -6.10
N ALA A 212 -11.68 18.52 -5.20
CA ALA A 212 -12.54 18.06 -4.11
C ALA A 212 -12.39 18.90 -2.82
N GLY A 213 -11.56 19.96 -2.81
CA GLY A 213 -11.30 20.78 -1.62
C GLY A 213 -10.44 20.10 -0.55
N ILE A 214 -9.70 19.05 -0.95
CA ILE A 214 -8.82 18.29 -0.06
C ILE A 214 -7.37 18.74 -0.27
N GLU A 215 -6.62 18.89 0.84
CA GLU A 215 -5.21 19.28 0.79
C GLU A 215 -4.40 18.26 -0.01
N PRO A 216 -3.65 18.70 -1.03
CA PRO A 216 -2.79 17.82 -1.83
C PRO A 216 -1.72 17.11 -1.02
N VAL A 217 -1.19 16.03 -1.58
CA VAL A 217 -0.05 15.31 -1.03
C VAL A 217 1.25 16.00 -1.45
N ASP A 218 2.14 16.23 -0.51
CA ASP A 218 3.54 16.55 -0.79
C ASP A 218 4.30 15.24 -1.05
N TRP A 219 4.56 14.95 -2.32
CA TRP A 219 5.21 13.71 -2.74
C TRP A 219 6.73 13.66 -2.48
N ARG A 220 7.30 14.66 -1.83
CA ARG A 220 8.69 14.56 -1.33
C ARG A 220 8.77 13.53 -0.21
N THR A 221 9.90 12.85 -0.10
CA THR A 221 10.10 11.79 0.90
C THR A 221 10.87 12.26 2.15
N GLU A 222 11.33 13.51 2.13
CA GLU A 222 12.07 14.16 3.23
C GLU A 222 11.25 15.26 3.90
#